data_e85fcf303e286a158b897f1d3bd1d7ac
#
_entry.id   e85fcf303e286a158b897f1d3bd1d7ac
#
_cell.length_a   1.000
_cell.length_b   1.000
_cell.length_c   1.000
_cell.angle_alpha   90.00
_cell.angle_beta   90.00
_cell.angle_gamma   90.00
#
_symmetry.space_group_name_H-M   'P 1'
#
loop_
_entity.id
_entity.type
_entity.pdbx_description
1 polymer ?
#
loop_
_entity_poly.entity_id
_entity_poly.type
_entity_poly.pdbx_seq_one_letter_code
_entity_poly.pdbx_strand_id
1 'polypeptide(L)'
;ISLDNLLSEIEPLKNRVDAVNATDMQSSVMRMSSFAACVLLKQHGFEPILQVTCRDRNRLALQSDILSAAALDIRNILALTGDHPTLGDHPEAKPVFDLDSVQLIEVLRRLQTGEDMNANKLSGPVPAPQFCIGAVVNPGADPLELEIIKMEKKLEAGAEFFQTQAVYDVRVFE
;
A
#
# COMPACT_ATOMS: atom_id res chain seq x y z
N ILE A 1 21.78 -1.32 0.81
CA ILE A 1 21.23 -0.13 0.13
C ILE A 1 21.81 1.06 0.86
N SER A 2 22.55 1.92 0.12
CA SER A 2 23.01 3.19 0.66
C SER A 2 21.83 4.19 0.57
N LEU A 3 21.58 4.92 1.65
CA LEU A 3 20.60 6.00 1.66
C LEU A 3 20.94 7.05 0.59
N ASP A 4 22.23 7.37 0.44
CA ASP A 4 22.71 8.34 -0.55
C ASP A 4 22.37 7.93 -1.98
N ASN A 5 22.45 6.62 -2.29
CA ASN A 5 22.06 6.12 -3.61
C ASN A 5 20.55 6.28 -3.85
N LEU A 6 19.72 5.93 -2.86
CA LEU A 6 18.27 6.13 -2.96
C LEU A 6 17.94 7.60 -3.20
N LEU A 7 18.54 8.50 -2.41
CA LEU A 7 18.28 9.93 -2.52
C LEU A 7 18.75 10.49 -3.86
N SER A 8 19.91 10.06 -4.37
CA SER A 8 20.42 10.50 -5.68
C SER A 8 19.51 10.07 -6.84
N GLU A 9 18.85 8.91 -6.73
CA GLU A 9 17.91 8.43 -7.75
C GLU A 9 16.59 9.19 -7.76
N ILE A 10 16.11 9.63 -6.60
CA ILE A 10 14.80 10.29 -6.49
C ILE A 10 14.88 11.82 -6.58
N GLU A 11 16.03 12.45 -6.28
CA GLU A 11 16.19 13.91 -6.31
C GLU A 11 15.77 14.55 -7.65
N PRO A 12 16.04 13.94 -8.83
CA PRO A 12 15.56 14.47 -10.11
C PRO A 12 14.02 14.54 -10.25
N LEU A 13 13.28 13.80 -9.40
CA LEU A 13 11.81 13.79 -9.39
C LEU A 13 11.23 14.94 -8.57
N LYS A 14 12.03 15.61 -7.75
CA LYS A 14 11.57 16.67 -6.86
C LYS A 14 10.88 17.79 -7.64
N ASN A 15 9.68 18.16 -7.20
CA ASN A 15 8.81 19.13 -7.87
C ASN A 15 8.35 18.72 -9.30
N ARG A 16 8.51 17.46 -9.68
CA ARG A 16 8.06 16.93 -10.97
C ARG A 16 6.98 15.86 -10.84
N VAL A 17 6.81 15.34 -9.64
CA VAL A 17 5.79 14.35 -9.30
C VAL A 17 5.05 14.79 -8.05
N ASP A 18 3.78 14.42 -7.94
CA ASP A 18 2.95 14.74 -6.77
C ASP A 18 3.27 13.80 -5.60
N ALA A 19 3.60 12.54 -5.88
CA ALA A 19 3.95 11.56 -4.85
C ALA A 19 4.90 10.48 -5.40
N VAL A 20 5.60 9.80 -4.48
CA VAL A 20 6.53 8.70 -4.78
C VAL A 20 6.08 7.42 -4.10
N ASN A 21 5.89 6.36 -4.88
CA ASN A 21 5.43 5.07 -4.40
C ASN A 21 6.59 4.23 -3.84
N ALA A 22 6.48 3.81 -2.59
CA ALA A 22 7.44 2.92 -1.93
C ALA A 22 6.90 1.47 -1.92
N THR A 23 7.53 0.59 -2.71
CA THR A 23 7.10 -0.80 -2.85
C THR A 23 7.35 -1.63 -1.59
N ASP A 24 6.43 -2.52 -1.25
CA ASP A 24 6.51 -3.41 -0.09
C ASP A 24 6.94 -4.81 -0.51
N MET A 25 8.26 -5.03 -0.58
CA MET A 25 8.88 -6.31 -0.97
C MET A 25 8.27 -6.89 -2.26
N GLN A 26 8.32 -6.08 -3.32
CA GLN A 26 7.80 -6.44 -4.64
C GLN A 26 8.32 -7.80 -5.09
N SER A 27 7.44 -8.61 -5.71
CA SER A 27 7.72 -9.99 -6.14
C SER A 27 8.21 -10.90 -5.01
N SER A 28 7.84 -10.61 -3.78
CA SER A 28 8.30 -11.34 -2.58
C SER A 28 9.83 -11.39 -2.39
N VAL A 29 10.55 -10.41 -2.92
CA VAL A 29 12.01 -10.29 -2.74
C VAL A 29 12.29 -9.40 -1.55
N MET A 30 13.16 -9.85 -0.63
CA MET A 30 13.51 -9.13 0.58
C MET A 30 14.13 -7.77 0.27
N ARG A 31 13.55 -6.72 0.79
CA ARG A 31 13.96 -5.32 0.67
C ARG A 31 13.79 -4.60 2.01
N MET A 32 14.28 -3.35 2.07
CA MET A 32 13.90 -2.42 3.13
C MET A 32 12.38 -2.23 3.12
N SER A 33 11.75 -2.15 4.30
CA SER A 33 10.31 -1.98 4.37
C SER A 33 9.85 -0.68 3.69
N SER A 34 8.69 -0.75 3.03
CA SER A 34 8.03 0.42 2.44
C SER A 34 7.80 1.52 3.48
N PHE A 35 7.51 1.16 4.72
CA PHE A 35 7.30 2.09 5.82
C PHE A 35 8.55 2.93 6.11
N ALA A 36 9.73 2.29 6.24
CA ALA A 36 10.98 3.00 6.45
C ALA A 36 11.33 3.90 5.25
N ALA A 37 11.11 3.41 4.02
CA ALA A 37 11.29 4.20 2.82
C ALA A 37 10.40 5.44 2.79
N CYS A 38 9.11 5.32 3.16
CA CYS A 38 8.19 6.45 3.25
C CYS A 38 8.62 7.50 4.28
N VAL A 39 9.13 7.07 5.45
CA VAL A 39 9.67 8.00 6.45
C VAL A 39 10.84 8.79 5.88
N LEU A 40 11.77 8.13 5.19
CA LEU A 40 12.91 8.79 4.55
C LEU A 40 12.47 9.74 3.43
N LEU A 41 11.53 9.32 2.58
CA LEU A 41 10.95 10.20 1.55
C LEU A 41 10.35 11.46 2.16
N LYS A 42 9.54 11.33 3.21
CA LYS A 42 8.91 12.45 3.91
C LYS A 42 9.95 13.41 4.49
N GLN A 43 11.02 12.90 5.12
CA GLN A 43 12.11 13.71 5.67
C GLN A 43 12.86 14.52 4.60
N HIS A 44 12.83 14.05 3.33
CA HIS A 44 13.48 14.73 2.20
C HIS A 44 12.51 15.56 1.34
N GLY A 45 11.29 15.76 1.83
CA GLY A 45 10.31 16.64 1.21
C GLY A 45 9.56 16.04 0.03
N PHE A 46 9.50 14.71 -0.05
CA PHE A 46 8.63 14.00 -0.98
C PHE A 46 7.33 13.58 -0.30
N GLU A 47 6.23 13.58 -1.04
CA GLU A 47 4.99 12.95 -0.58
C GLU A 47 5.04 11.45 -0.90
N PRO A 48 5.01 10.56 0.11
CA PRO A 48 5.10 9.13 -0.13
C PRO A 48 3.73 8.49 -0.35
N ILE A 49 3.70 7.40 -1.14
CA ILE A 49 2.62 6.41 -1.15
C ILE A 49 3.17 5.15 -0.51
N LEU A 50 2.62 4.78 0.63
CA LEU A 50 2.99 3.59 1.37
C LEU A 50 2.27 2.37 0.81
N GLN A 51 2.98 1.46 0.17
CA GLN A 51 2.44 0.13 -0.12
C GLN A 51 2.39 -0.71 1.15
N VAL A 52 1.27 -1.40 1.35
CA VAL A 52 1.05 -2.31 2.48
C VAL A 52 0.54 -3.64 1.94
N THR A 53 1.33 -4.70 2.09
CA THR A 53 0.95 -6.06 1.73
C THR A 53 0.39 -6.82 2.92
N CYS A 54 -0.62 -7.68 2.67
CA CYS A 54 -1.18 -8.59 3.66
C CYS A 54 -0.37 -9.89 3.82
N ARG A 55 0.62 -10.12 2.94
CA ARG A 55 1.41 -11.35 2.90
C ARG A 55 2.11 -11.66 4.20
N ASP A 56 2.78 -10.66 4.81
CA ASP A 56 3.74 -10.89 5.90
C ASP A 56 3.22 -10.48 7.28
N ARG A 57 2.03 -9.87 7.35
CA ARG A 57 1.49 -9.23 8.55
C ARG A 57 0.05 -9.66 8.82
N ASN A 58 -0.26 -9.95 10.09
CA ASN A 58 -1.63 -10.18 10.51
C ASN A 58 -2.35 -8.84 10.76
N ARG A 59 -3.66 -8.91 10.98
CA ARG A 59 -4.53 -7.73 11.21
C ARG A 59 -4.07 -6.80 12.34
N LEU A 60 -3.42 -7.33 13.38
CA LEU A 60 -2.90 -6.48 14.46
C LEU A 60 -1.71 -5.66 13.97
N ALA A 61 -0.75 -6.31 13.29
CA ALA A 61 0.43 -5.64 12.75
C ALA A 61 0.04 -4.63 11.66
N LEU A 62 -0.88 -4.99 10.76
CA LEU A 62 -1.38 -4.10 9.71
C LEU A 62 -2.01 -2.83 10.29
N GLN A 63 -2.91 -2.95 11.26
CA GLN A 63 -3.53 -1.78 11.91
C GLN A 63 -2.50 -0.93 12.66
N SER A 64 -1.54 -1.55 13.34
CA SER A 64 -0.47 -0.85 14.04
C SER A 64 0.42 -0.06 13.09
N ASP A 65 0.84 -0.66 11.97
CA ASP A 65 1.66 0.00 10.95
C ASP A 65 0.91 1.20 10.32
N ILE A 66 -0.39 1.03 10.02
CA ILE A 66 -1.24 2.09 9.46
C ILE A 66 -1.39 3.25 10.45
N LEU A 67 -1.64 2.99 11.72
CA LEU A 67 -1.71 4.04 12.75
C LEU A 67 -0.37 4.74 12.94
N SER A 68 0.73 4.00 12.85
CA SER A 68 2.08 4.55 12.90
C SER A 68 2.38 5.45 11.68
N ALA A 69 1.93 5.04 10.49
CA ALA A 69 2.01 5.86 9.29
C ALA A 69 1.25 7.18 9.45
N ALA A 70 0.03 7.13 9.97
CA ALA A 70 -0.78 8.32 10.26
C ALA A 70 -0.09 9.26 11.25
N ALA A 71 0.52 8.72 12.32
CA ALA A 71 1.26 9.49 13.33
C ALA A 71 2.49 10.20 12.74
N LEU A 72 3.06 9.66 11.65
CA LEU A 72 4.19 10.24 10.91
C LEU A 72 3.75 11.04 9.67
N ASP A 73 2.47 11.36 9.59
CA ASP A 73 1.87 12.12 8.48
C ASP A 73 2.08 11.47 7.09
N ILE A 74 2.12 10.14 7.05
CA ILE A 74 2.09 9.33 5.82
C ILE A 74 0.62 8.95 5.59
N ARG A 75 -0.01 9.55 4.57
CA ARG A 75 -1.47 9.48 4.38
C ARG A 75 -1.91 8.72 3.16
N ASN A 76 -1.04 8.59 2.14
CA ASN A 76 -1.38 7.83 0.94
C ASN A 76 -1.01 6.36 1.15
N ILE A 77 -2.00 5.48 1.14
CA ILE A 77 -1.83 4.05 1.41
C ILE A 77 -2.29 3.26 0.20
N LEU A 78 -1.41 2.43 -0.37
CA LEU A 78 -1.75 1.50 -1.43
C LEU A 78 -1.91 0.09 -0.86
N ALA A 79 -3.15 -0.39 -0.78
CA ALA A 79 -3.49 -1.68 -0.19
C ALA A 79 -3.28 -2.83 -1.19
N LEU A 80 -2.50 -3.84 -0.79
CA LEU A 80 -2.12 -4.98 -1.61
C LEU A 80 -2.36 -6.30 -0.87
N THR A 81 -2.75 -7.34 -1.59
CA THR A 81 -2.70 -8.71 -1.05
C THR A 81 -1.24 -9.17 -0.93
N GLY A 82 -0.44 -8.93 -1.96
CA GLY A 82 0.96 -9.32 -2.06
C GLY A 82 1.14 -10.66 -2.79
N ASP A 83 2.31 -10.82 -3.41
CA ASP A 83 2.70 -12.06 -4.10
C ASP A 83 3.04 -13.16 -3.08
N HIS A 84 2.78 -14.42 -3.43
CA HIS A 84 3.10 -15.53 -2.54
C HIS A 84 4.63 -15.69 -2.35
N PRO A 85 5.14 -16.02 -1.13
CA PRO A 85 6.58 -16.12 -0.86
C PRO A 85 7.33 -17.08 -1.78
N THR A 86 6.69 -18.12 -2.29
CA THR A 86 7.30 -19.07 -3.24
C THR A 86 7.77 -18.45 -4.56
N LEU A 87 7.31 -17.23 -4.87
CA LEU A 87 7.72 -16.49 -6.07
C LEU A 87 8.98 -15.64 -5.83
N GLY A 88 9.41 -15.49 -4.59
CA GLY A 88 10.50 -14.63 -4.18
C GLY A 88 11.80 -15.37 -3.83
N ASP A 89 12.66 -14.68 -3.11
CA ASP A 89 13.99 -15.15 -2.70
C ASP A 89 14.02 -15.93 -1.37
N HIS A 90 12.87 -15.99 -0.66
CA HIS A 90 12.68 -16.75 0.58
C HIS A 90 11.45 -17.66 0.48
N PRO A 91 11.48 -18.71 -0.36
CA PRO A 91 10.28 -19.53 -0.62
C PRO A 91 9.78 -20.30 0.60
N GLU A 92 10.61 -20.49 1.64
CA GLU A 92 10.22 -21.12 2.91
C GLU A 92 9.54 -20.16 3.89
N ALA A 93 9.51 -18.86 3.60
CA ALA A 93 8.83 -17.90 4.45
C ALA A 93 7.33 -18.26 4.53
N LYS A 94 6.80 -18.29 5.74
CA LYS A 94 5.39 -18.63 5.96
C LYS A 94 4.52 -17.41 5.70
N PRO A 95 3.63 -17.45 4.70
CA PRO A 95 2.69 -16.36 4.47
C PRO A 95 1.67 -16.28 5.60
N VAL A 96 1.20 -15.09 5.87
CA VAL A 96 0.14 -14.83 6.87
C VAL A 96 -1.21 -14.72 6.19
N PHE A 97 -1.38 -13.78 5.25
CA PHE A 97 -2.62 -13.54 4.51
C PHE A 97 -3.88 -13.60 5.42
N ASP A 98 -3.79 -12.98 6.60
CA ASP A 98 -4.93 -12.85 7.51
C ASP A 98 -6.04 -11.97 6.93
N LEU A 99 -5.66 -11.05 6.05
CA LEU A 99 -6.54 -10.21 5.25
C LEU A 99 -6.12 -10.28 3.78
N ASP A 100 -7.04 -9.91 2.89
CA ASP A 100 -6.75 -9.54 1.52
C ASP A 100 -6.78 -8.01 1.31
N SER A 101 -6.53 -7.56 0.09
CA SER A 101 -6.50 -6.12 -0.22
C SER A 101 -7.85 -5.43 -0.05
N VAL A 102 -8.97 -6.10 -0.30
CA VAL A 102 -10.32 -5.54 -0.12
C VAL A 102 -10.58 -5.33 1.36
N GLN A 103 -10.34 -6.36 2.17
CA GLN A 103 -10.47 -6.28 3.63
C GLN A 103 -9.54 -5.24 4.24
N LEU A 104 -8.32 -5.07 3.70
CA LEU A 104 -7.40 -4.03 4.16
C LEU A 104 -7.93 -2.62 3.85
N ILE A 105 -8.58 -2.42 2.69
CA ILE A 105 -9.25 -1.15 2.37
C ILE A 105 -10.38 -0.86 3.37
N GLU A 106 -11.19 -1.86 3.70
CA GLU A 106 -12.24 -1.74 4.72
C GLU A 106 -11.67 -1.37 6.10
N VAL A 107 -10.51 -1.95 6.47
CA VAL A 107 -9.79 -1.59 7.70
C VAL A 107 -9.38 -0.12 7.69
N LEU A 108 -8.79 0.36 6.60
CA LEU A 108 -8.40 1.76 6.45
C LEU A 108 -9.60 2.69 6.62
N ARG A 109 -10.72 2.38 5.96
CA ARG A 109 -11.98 3.13 6.10
C ARG A 109 -12.49 3.15 7.54
N ARG A 110 -12.41 2.01 8.23
CA ARG A 110 -12.85 1.92 9.61
C ARG A 110 -11.96 2.72 10.56
N LEU A 111 -10.66 2.67 10.40
CA LEU A 111 -9.74 3.51 11.18
C LEU A 111 -10.02 5.01 10.99
N GLN A 112 -10.46 5.44 9.79
CA GLN A 112 -10.90 6.83 9.54
C GLN A 112 -12.17 7.23 10.32
N THR A 113 -12.99 6.27 10.75
CA THR A 113 -14.13 6.54 11.65
C THR A 113 -13.75 6.54 13.13
N GLY A 114 -12.49 6.28 13.45
CA GLY A 114 -12.00 6.22 14.83
C GLY A 114 -12.22 4.88 15.54
N GLU A 115 -12.40 3.80 14.78
CA GLU A 115 -12.60 2.44 15.30
C GLU A 115 -11.61 1.46 14.66
N ASP A 116 -11.20 0.45 15.43
CA ASP A 116 -10.45 -0.69 14.91
C ASP A 116 -11.37 -1.75 14.25
N MET A 117 -10.80 -2.84 13.77
CA MET A 117 -11.56 -3.94 13.15
C MET A 117 -12.61 -4.58 14.05
N ASN A 118 -12.43 -4.52 15.38
CA ASN A 118 -13.33 -5.11 16.37
C ASN A 118 -14.30 -4.08 16.94
N ALA A 119 -14.44 -2.90 16.30
CA ALA A 119 -15.27 -1.78 16.75
C ALA A 119 -14.83 -1.19 18.12
N ASN A 120 -13.58 -1.41 18.52
CA ASN A 120 -13.03 -0.70 19.66
C ASN A 120 -12.68 0.73 19.23
N LYS A 121 -13.10 1.71 20.01
CA LYS A 121 -12.76 3.11 19.76
C LYS A 121 -11.26 3.34 19.93
N LEU A 122 -10.67 4.03 18.99
CA LEU A 122 -9.28 4.48 19.11
C LEU A 122 -9.21 5.50 20.25
N SER A 123 -8.35 5.21 21.23
CA SER A 123 -8.17 6.09 22.40
C SER A 123 -7.19 7.21 22.07
N GLY A 124 -7.58 8.47 22.37
CA GLY A 124 -6.66 9.61 22.30
C GLY A 124 -7.39 10.92 21.97
N PRO A 125 -6.76 12.06 22.23
CA PRO A 125 -7.29 13.39 21.91
C PRO A 125 -7.13 13.75 20.43
N VAL A 126 -6.56 12.87 19.63
CA VAL A 126 -6.24 13.09 18.22
C VAL A 126 -7.47 12.76 17.36
N PRO A 127 -7.84 13.60 16.37
CA PRO A 127 -8.87 13.22 15.41
C PRO A 127 -8.50 11.91 14.71
N ALA A 128 -9.52 11.15 14.31
CA ALA A 128 -9.32 9.91 13.56
C ALA A 128 -8.42 10.13 12.35
N PRO A 129 -7.53 9.18 12.03
CA PRO A 129 -6.61 9.33 10.91
C PRO A 129 -7.39 9.51 9.59
N GLN A 130 -6.83 10.28 8.66
CA GLN A 130 -7.38 10.43 7.33
C GLN A 130 -6.36 9.90 6.32
N PHE A 131 -6.83 9.05 5.41
CA PHE A 131 -6.02 8.42 4.38
C PHE A 131 -6.58 8.70 3.00
N CYS A 132 -5.72 8.80 2.00
CA CYS A 132 -6.05 8.61 0.59
C CYS A 132 -5.79 7.14 0.25
N ILE A 133 -6.83 6.38 0.00
CA ILE A 133 -6.76 4.92 -0.09
C ILE A 133 -6.66 4.48 -1.54
N GLY A 134 -5.55 3.84 -1.89
CA GLY A 134 -5.29 3.29 -3.21
C GLY A 134 -5.42 1.77 -3.28
N ALA A 135 -5.68 1.30 -4.46
CA ALA A 135 -5.67 -0.12 -4.81
C ALA A 135 -4.96 -0.37 -6.15
N VAL A 136 -4.61 -1.62 -6.43
CA VAL A 136 -3.98 -2.01 -7.69
C VAL A 136 -5.02 -2.64 -8.62
N VAL A 137 -4.88 -2.36 -9.92
CA VAL A 137 -5.63 -2.99 -11.00
C VAL A 137 -4.67 -3.43 -12.11
N ASN A 138 -4.99 -4.54 -12.78
CA ASN A 138 -4.21 -5.06 -13.89
C ASN A 138 -5.02 -4.98 -15.20
N PRO A 139 -4.82 -3.95 -16.03
CA PRO A 139 -5.53 -3.83 -17.31
C PRO A 139 -5.21 -4.97 -18.29
N GLY A 140 -4.07 -5.64 -18.12
CA GLY A 140 -3.68 -6.79 -18.95
C GLY A 140 -4.16 -8.14 -18.41
N ALA A 141 -5.09 -8.17 -17.45
CA ALA A 141 -5.62 -9.43 -16.91
C ALA A 141 -6.48 -10.15 -17.94
N ASP A 142 -6.38 -11.48 -17.96
CA ASP A 142 -7.22 -12.36 -18.75
C ASP A 142 -7.84 -13.44 -17.84
N PRO A 143 -9.17 -13.51 -17.72
CA PRO A 143 -10.18 -12.63 -18.32
C PRO A 143 -10.27 -11.24 -17.63
N LEU A 144 -10.48 -10.19 -18.43
CA LEU A 144 -10.59 -8.81 -17.95
C LEU A 144 -11.81 -8.59 -17.04
N GLU A 145 -12.91 -9.30 -17.30
CA GLU A 145 -14.16 -9.19 -16.54
C GLU A 145 -13.94 -9.50 -15.03
N LEU A 146 -13.07 -10.45 -14.70
CA LEU A 146 -12.75 -10.75 -13.31
C LEU A 146 -11.97 -9.63 -12.64
N GLU A 147 -11.12 -8.93 -13.39
CA GLU A 147 -10.37 -7.79 -12.85
C GLU A 147 -11.28 -6.57 -12.64
N ILE A 148 -12.26 -6.36 -13.52
CA ILE A 148 -13.29 -5.32 -13.33
C ILE A 148 -14.09 -5.60 -12.06
N ILE A 149 -14.56 -6.84 -11.84
CA ILE A 149 -15.28 -7.23 -10.62
C ILE A 149 -14.42 -6.99 -9.37
N LYS A 150 -13.13 -7.29 -9.42
CA LYS A 150 -12.22 -7.02 -8.30
C LYS A 150 -12.03 -5.51 -8.07
N MET A 151 -11.94 -4.73 -9.14
CA MET A 151 -11.84 -3.28 -9.08
C MET A 151 -13.10 -2.68 -8.44
N GLU A 152 -14.28 -3.12 -8.84
CA GLU A 152 -15.56 -2.70 -8.25
C GLU A 152 -15.61 -3.00 -6.76
N LYS A 153 -15.23 -4.21 -6.32
CA LYS A 153 -15.16 -4.55 -4.89
C LYS A 153 -14.22 -3.65 -4.11
N LYS A 154 -13.06 -3.29 -4.68
CA LYS A 154 -12.12 -2.37 -4.05
C LYS A 154 -12.70 -0.95 -3.97
N LEU A 155 -13.41 -0.51 -4.99
CA LEU A 155 -14.10 0.78 -5.00
C LEU A 155 -15.20 0.82 -3.93
N GLU A 156 -16.04 -0.21 -3.85
CA GLU A 156 -17.09 -0.34 -2.83
C GLU A 156 -16.51 -0.37 -1.40
N ALA A 157 -15.37 -1.04 -1.21
CA ALA A 157 -14.64 -1.06 0.06
C ALA A 157 -14.09 0.32 0.46
N GLY A 158 -13.90 1.24 -0.52
CA GLY A 158 -13.50 2.63 -0.28
C GLY A 158 -12.17 3.04 -0.91
N ALA A 159 -11.70 2.36 -1.96
CA ALA A 159 -10.56 2.83 -2.73
C ALA A 159 -10.89 4.14 -3.45
N GLU A 160 -9.97 5.10 -3.41
CA GLU A 160 -10.12 6.45 -3.96
C GLU A 160 -9.29 6.65 -5.23
N PHE A 161 -8.23 5.85 -5.39
CA PHE A 161 -7.43 5.83 -6.62
C PHE A 161 -6.96 4.42 -6.95
N PHE A 162 -6.61 4.20 -8.22
CA PHE A 162 -6.06 2.93 -8.69
C PHE A 162 -4.70 3.14 -9.34
N GLN A 163 -3.75 2.28 -8.98
CA GLN A 163 -2.47 2.14 -9.65
C GLN A 163 -2.53 0.92 -10.57
N THR A 164 -2.26 1.11 -11.86
CA THR A 164 -2.18 -0.02 -12.79
C THR A 164 -0.87 -0.78 -12.64
N GLN A 165 -0.87 -2.06 -13.02
CA GLN A 165 0.36 -2.74 -13.40
C GLN A 165 0.97 -2.02 -14.62
N ALA A 166 2.27 -2.22 -14.86
CA ALA A 166 2.94 -1.61 -16.01
C ALA A 166 2.25 -2.04 -17.32
N VAL A 167 1.82 -1.07 -18.10
CA VAL A 167 1.17 -1.28 -19.40
C VAL A 167 2.15 -0.86 -20.48
N TYR A 168 2.57 -1.81 -21.31
CA TYR A 168 3.51 -1.59 -22.41
C TYR A 168 2.81 -1.50 -23.78
N ASP A 169 1.58 -1.96 -23.89
CA ASP A 169 0.75 -1.83 -25.08
C ASP A 169 -0.41 -0.88 -24.79
N VAL A 170 -0.38 0.28 -25.43
CA VAL A 170 -1.39 1.33 -25.26
C VAL A 170 -2.83 0.82 -25.55
N ARG A 171 -2.97 -0.12 -26.50
CA ARG A 171 -4.27 -0.71 -26.86
C ARG A 171 -4.90 -1.54 -25.73
N VAL A 172 -4.11 -2.00 -24.79
CA VAL A 172 -4.59 -2.72 -23.61
C VAL A 172 -5.13 -1.75 -22.56
N PHE A 173 -4.72 -0.48 -22.64
CA PHE A 173 -5.14 0.56 -21.71
C PHE A 173 -6.40 1.30 -22.18
N GLU A 174 -6.66 1.34 -23.50
CA GLU A 174 -7.86 1.95 -24.13
C GLU A 174 -9.08 1.01 -24.03
#